data_3e5460a345fd8b06a2faa395bc2f8fc1
#
_entry.id   3e5460a345fd8b06a2faa395bc2f8fc1
#
_cell.length_a   1.000
_cell.length_b   1.000
_cell.length_c   1.000
_cell.angle_alpha   90.00
_cell.angle_beta   90.00
_cell.angle_gamma   90.00
#
_symmetry.space_group_name_H-M   'P 1'
#
loop_
_entity.id
_entity.type
_entity.pdbx_description
1 polymer ?
#
loop_
_entity_poly.entity_id
_entity_poly.type
_entity_poly.pdbx_seq_one_letter_code
_entity_poly.pdbx_strand_id
1 'polypeptide(L)'
;MINVVTMSENLNSTILTESGTNELEIIEFHLQKQMPDGSTKTCYYGINVAKVREVIQVPETTDYPNAQPHMVGVFSSREKLTPLVDLAGWLGVPTKADIERKFVIVTDFNRMTNGFLIDSISRIHRISWEDVESPSQFLEAGENDCVVAVVRKDGNLIMILDFERIIADINPELSMEKYDVSVDRNVDLNQRMVTKRQARTVLVADDSAFIRSLIENTLRSAGYNIIACKDGGEALEKLVEFEKIAKEEGVPITEFVDAIVSDVEMPKMDGMHLLKRLRDNETYQSMPIVMFSSL
;
A
#
# COMPACT_ATOMS: atom_id res chain seq x y z
N MET A 1 2.49 -15.11 -4.25
CA MET A 1 3.47 -15.65 -3.25
C MET A 1 4.24 -14.45 -2.76
N ILE A 2 4.02 -14.01 -1.53
CA ILE A 2 4.72 -12.88 -0.92
C ILE A 2 6.19 -13.26 -0.79
N ASN A 3 7.11 -12.45 -1.33
CA ASN A 3 8.54 -12.68 -1.13
C ASN A 3 8.91 -12.30 0.30
N VAL A 4 9.03 -13.29 1.17
CA VAL A 4 9.54 -13.10 2.53
C VAL A 4 11.06 -13.17 2.46
N VAL A 5 11.73 -12.06 2.69
CA VAL A 5 13.20 -12.02 2.84
C VAL A 5 13.52 -12.01 4.32
N THR A 6 13.96 -13.14 4.83
CA THR A 6 14.54 -13.24 6.18
C THR A 6 16.00 -12.82 6.09
N MET A 7 16.33 -11.63 6.57
CA MET A 7 17.72 -11.16 6.61
C MET A 7 18.45 -11.74 7.80
N SER A 8 19.32 -12.71 7.55
CA SER A 8 20.40 -13.09 8.46
C SER A 8 21.64 -12.22 8.22
N GLU A 9 22.38 -11.94 9.24
CA GLU A 9 23.46 -11.00 9.56
C GLU A 9 24.52 -10.57 8.51
N ASN A 10 24.35 -10.81 7.20
CA ASN A 10 25.38 -10.49 6.20
C ASN A 10 24.85 -9.74 4.97
N LEU A 11 24.17 -8.62 5.15
CA LEU A 11 23.92 -7.69 4.04
C LEU A 11 24.86 -6.50 4.13
N ASN A 12 25.77 -6.47 3.16
CA ASN A 12 26.79 -5.44 2.98
C ASN A 12 26.21 -4.03 3.07
N SER A 13 26.90 -3.17 3.81
CA SER A 13 26.62 -1.77 4.10
C SER A 13 26.34 -0.85 2.90
N THR A 14 26.44 -1.35 1.69
CA THR A 14 26.29 -0.57 0.45
C THR A 14 24.82 -0.38 0.04
N ILE A 15 23.91 -1.33 0.40
CA ILE A 15 22.49 -1.21 0.05
C ILE A 15 21.74 -0.23 0.99
N LEU A 16 22.26 -0.06 2.21
CA LEU A 16 21.67 0.83 3.23
C LEU A 16 21.91 2.33 2.99
N THR A 17 22.78 2.69 2.03
CA THR A 17 23.16 4.09 1.78
C THR A 17 22.32 4.79 0.72
N GLU A 18 21.56 4.08 -0.10
CA GLU A 18 20.72 4.69 -1.15
C GLU A 18 19.23 4.87 -0.77
N SER A 19 18.74 4.17 0.24
CA SER A 19 17.36 4.32 0.76
C SER A 19 17.16 5.50 1.73
N GLY A 20 18.05 6.47 1.74
CA GLY A 20 18.08 7.54 2.74
C GLY A 20 17.54 8.89 2.28
N THR A 21 16.85 8.98 1.16
CA THR A 21 16.13 10.20 0.80
C THR A 21 14.75 10.16 1.46
N ASN A 22 14.53 11.05 2.42
CA ASN A 22 13.23 11.27 3.08
C ASN A 22 12.23 11.90 2.07
N GLU A 23 12.16 11.36 0.85
CA GLU A 23 11.39 11.88 -0.26
C GLU A 23 10.53 10.80 -0.91
N LEU A 24 9.30 11.16 -1.24
CA LEU A 24 8.37 10.38 -2.03
C LEU A 24 8.42 10.86 -3.48
N GLU A 25 8.62 9.96 -4.44
CA GLU A 25 8.47 10.27 -5.85
C GLU A 25 7.08 9.87 -6.34
N ILE A 26 6.30 10.83 -6.82
CA ILE A 26 4.97 10.59 -7.39
C ILE A 26 4.88 11.04 -8.84
N ILE A 27 4.14 10.30 -9.64
CA ILE A 27 3.67 10.74 -10.95
C ILE A 27 2.34 11.45 -10.77
N GLU A 28 2.28 12.73 -11.12
CA GLU A 28 1.05 13.50 -11.19
C GLU A 28 0.32 13.19 -12.49
N PHE A 29 -0.96 12.85 -12.38
CA PHE A 29 -1.86 12.65 -13.51
C PHE A 29 -3.22 13.31 -13.25
N HIS A 30 -4.01 13.47 -14.31
CA HIS A 30 -5.27 14.20 -14.23
C HIS A 30 -6.44 13.42 -14.80
N LEU A 31 -7.60 13.66 -14.18
CA LEU A 31 -8.91 13.27 -14.70
C LEU A 31 -9.77 14.53 -14.90
N GLN A 32 -10.51 14.56 -16.00
CA GLN A 32 -11.39 15.67 -16.34
C GLN A 32 -12.80 15.39 -15.85
N LYS A 33 -13.20 16.08 -14.81
CA LYS A 33 -14.54 15.97 -14.22
C LYS A 33 -15.53 16.89 -14.94
N GLN A 34 -16.65 16.34 -15.40
CA GLN A 34 -17.76 17.14 -15.91
C GLN A 34 -18.55 17.72 -14.74
N MET A 35 -18.73 19.03 -14.77
CA MET A 35 -19.55 19.75 -13.79
C MET A 35 -21.02 19.85 -14.24
N PRO A 36 -21.97 20.04 -13.30
CA PRO A 36 -23.40 20.16 -13.63
C PRO A 36 -23.71 21.32 -14.57
N ASP A 37 -22.92 22.37 -14.57
CA ASP A 37 -23.07 23.55 -15.46
C ASP A 37 -22.51 23.32 -16.87
N GLY A 38 -22.02 22.11 -17.16
CA GLY A 38 -21.41 21.73 -18.44
C GLY A 38 -19.95 22.10 -18.59
N SER A 39 -19.34 22.79 -17.61
CA SER A 39 -17.90 23.07 -17.60
C SER A 39 -17.10 21.81 -17.23
N THR A 40 -15.79 21.85 -17.45
CA THR A 40 -14.89 20.75 -17.10
C THR A 40 -13.91 21.23 -16.04
N LYS A 41 -13.72 20.44 -14.98
CA LYS A 41 -12.76 20.68 -13.90
C LYS A 41 -11.67 19.61 -13.93
N THR A 42 -10.41 20.04 -13.87
CA THR A 42 -9.28 19.13 -13.73
C THR A 42 -9.16 18.67 -12.28
N CYS A 43 -9.11 17.36 -12.08
CA CYS A 43 -8.82 16.72 -10.80
C CYS A 43 -7.39 16.18 -10.84
N TYR A 44 -6.63 16.44 -9.78
CA TYR A 44 -5.21 16.13 -9.67
C TYR A 44 -5.02 14.92 -8.78
N TYR A 45 -4.35 13.91 -9.32
CA TYR A 45 -4.06 12.67 -8.63
C TYR A 45 -2.59 12.33 -8.72
N GLY A 46 -2.11 11.49 -7.81
CA GLY A 46 -0.75 10.99 -7.76
C GLY A 46 -0.69 9.49 -7.56
N ILE A 47 0.35 8.89 -8.13
CA ILE A 47 0.74 7.51 -7.87
C ILE A 47 2.23 7.47 -7.57
N ASN A 48 2.65 6.63 -6.61
CA ASN A 48 4.05 6.38 -6.32
C ASN A 48 4.76 5.84 -7.58
N VAL A 49 5.89 6.45 -7.95
CA VAL A 49 6.70 6.07 -9.12
C VAL A 49 7.11 4.60 -9.06
N ALA A 50 7.45 4.09 -7.88
CA ALA A 50 7.86 2.71 -7.68
C ALA A 50 6.78 1.70 -8.10
N LYS A 51 5.51 2.08 -8.03
CA LYS A 51 4.36 1.26 -8.41
C LYS A 51 4.06 1.32 -9.93
N VAL A 52 4.71 2.22 -10.67
CA VAL A 52 4.46 2.43 -12.10
C VAL A 52 5.54 1.75 -12.93
N ARG A 53 5.12 0.81 -13.74
CA ARG A 53 6.01 0.13 -14.68
C ARG A 53 6.32 0.96 -15.92
N GLU A 54 5.29 1.54 -16.51
CA GLU A 54 5.37 2.37 -17.70
C GLU A 54 4.10 3.21 -17.89
N VAL A 55 4.20 4.29 -18.64
CA VAL A 55 3.05 5.06 -19.12
C VAL A 55 3.05 4.99 -20.64
N ILE A 56 1.93 4.58 -21.22
CA ILE A 56 1.76 4.40 -22.66
C ILE A 56 0.57 5.21 -23.19
N GLN A 57 0.54 5.43 -24.49
CA GLN A 57 -0.70 5.87 -25.14
C GLN A 57 -1.72 4.74 -25.09
N VAL A 58 -3.02 5.10 -25.17
CA VAL A 58 -4.09 4.10 -25.15
C VAL A 58 -3.87 3.09 -26.28
N PRO A 59 -3.66 1.81 -25.95
CA PRO A 59 -3.46 0.76 -26.95
C PRO A 59 -4.78 0.32 -27.56
N GLU A 60 -4.71 -0.42 -28.65
CA GLU A 60 -5.87 -1.19 -29.11
C GLU A 60 -6.28 -2.20 -28.06
N THR A 61 -7.56 -2.20 -27.72
CA THR A 61 -8.14 -3.07 -26.70
C THR A 61 -9.10 -4.09 -27.31
N THR A 62 -9.17 -5.24 -26.68
CA THR A 62 -10.15 -6.29 -27.01
C THR A 62 -11.14 -6.37 -25.86
N ASP A 63 -12.43 -6.40 -26.20
CA ASP A 63 -13.49 -6.57 -25.21
C ASP A 63 -13.34 -7.91 -24.49
N TYR A 64 -13.48 -7.89 -23.18
CA TYR A 64 -13.44 -9.10 -22.36
C TYR A 64 -14.88 -9.53 -22.00
N PRO A 65 -15.31 -10.75 -22.37
CA PRO A 65 -16.65 -11.25 -22.05
C PRO A 65 -16.89 -11.27 -20.53
N ASN A 66 -18.03 -10.80 -20.09
CA ASN A 66 -18.39 -10.71 -18.66
C ASN A 66 -17.39 -9.91 -17.82
N ALA A 67 -16.83 -8.84 -18.40
CA ALA A 67 -15.92 -7.93 -17.69
C ALA A 67 -16.55 -7.41 -16.41
N GLN A 68 -15.72 -7.24 -15.38
CA GLN A 68 -16.11 -6.60 -14.13
C GLN A 68 -16.47 -5.12 -14.36
N PRO A 69 -17.26 -4.49 -13.49
CA PRO A 69 -17.50 -3.05 -13.55
C PRO A 69 -16.19 -2.27 -13.67
N HIS A 70 -16.19 -1.22 -14.47
CA HIS A 70 -15.03 -0.37 -14.75
C HIS A 70 -13.87 -1.01 -15.54
N MET A 71 -13.98 -2.27 -15.94
CA MET A 71 -13.03 -2.90 -16.86
C MET A 71 -13.42 -2.57 -18.30
N VAL A 72 -12.55 -1.83 -19.01
CA VAL A 72 -12.77 -1.40 -20.40
C VAL A 72 -12.53 -2.54 -21.39
N GLY A 73 -11.57 -3.40 -21.08
CA GLY A 73 -11.15 -4.51 -21.92
C GLY A 73 -9.78 -5.03 -21.53
N VAL A 74 -9.09 -5.66 -22.45
CA VAL A 74 -7.73 -6.16 -22.29
C VAL A 74 -6.85 -5.70 -23.45
N PHE A 75 -5.57 -5.51 -23.18
CA PHE A 75 -4.55 -5.19 -24.18
C PHE A 75 -3.28 -6.01 -23.96
N SER A 76 -2.41 -6.05 -24.94
CA SER A 76 -1.11 -6.72 -24.82
C SER A 76 -0.05 -5.73 -24.34
N SER A 77 0.53 -5.97 -23.15
CA SER A 77 1.72 -5.27 -22.67
C SER A 77 2.86 -6.27 -22.53
N ARG A 78 3.91 -6.11 -23.36
CA ARG A 78 5.10 -6.99 -23.38
C ARG A 78 4.72 -8.49 -23.37
N GLU A 79 3.85 -8.88 -24.28
CA GLU A 79 3.35 -10.27 -24.48
C GLU A 79 2.46 -10.80 -23.33
N LYS A 80 2.14 -9.96 -22.32
CA LYS A 80 1.18 -10.29 -21.28
C LYS A 80 -0.18 -9.66 -21.58
N LEU A 81 -1.23 -10.46 -21.43
CA LEU A 81 -2.59 -9.94 -21.46
C LEU A 81 -2.84 -9.12 -20.20
N THR A 82 -3.14 -7.83 -20.38
CA THR A 82 -3.24 -6.86 -19.30
C THR A 82 -4.64 -6.25 -19.29
N PRO A 83 -5.38 -6.31 -18.17
CA PRO A 83 -6.67 -5.64 -18.05
C PRO A 83 -6.51 -4.12 -18.08
N LEU A 84 -7.45 -3.44 -18.74
CA LEU A 84 -7.56 -1.99 -18.79
C LEU A 84 -8.75 -1.52 -17.97
N VAL A 85 -8.51 -0.67 -16.99
CA VAL A 85 -9.49 -0.17 -16.03
C VAL A 85 -9.82 1.30 -16.32
N ASP A 86 -11.10 1.64 -16.30
CA ASP A 86 -11.59 3.02 -16.28
C ASP A 86 -11.45 3.59 -14.86
N LEU A 87 -10.32 4.23 -14.58
CA LEU A 87 -10.05 4.82 -13.27
C LEU A 87 -11.07 5.91 -12.91
N ALA A 88 -11.46 6.74 -13.87
CA ALA A 88 -12.46 7.80 -13.61
C ALA A 88 -13.82 7.21 -13.25
N GLY A 89 -14.25 6.18 -13.96
CA GLY A 89 -15.48 5.46 -13.66
C GLY A 89 -15.44 4.82 -12.28
N TRP A 90 -14.32 4.21 -11.90
CA TRP A 90 -14.15 3.60 -10.58
C TRP A 90 -14.17 4.65 -9.46
N LEU A 91 -13.50 5.79 -9.64
CA LEU A 91 -13.49 6.91 -8.68
C LEU A 91 -14.83 7.68 -8.64
N GLY A 92 -15.81 7.30 -9.45
CA GLY A 92 -17.07 8.04 -9.55
C GLY A 92 -16.91 9.47 -10.09
N VAL A 93 -15.85 9.73 -10.85
CA VAL A 93 -15.62 11.02 -11.51
C VAL A 93 -16.43 11.07 -12.79
N PRO A 94 -17.50 11.87 -12.89
CA PRO A 94 -18.27 11.99 -14.10
C PRO A 94 -17.43 12.60 -15.21
N THR A 95 -17.35 11.92 -16.34
CA THR A 95 -16.60 12.38 -17.53
C THR A 95 -17.55 12.60 -18.71
N LYS A 96 -17.14 13.45 -19.67
CA LYS A 96 -17.87 13.55 -20.95
C LYS A 96 -17.65 12.29 -21.77
N ALA A 97 -18.69 11.85 -22.50
CA ALA A 97 -18.61 10.67 -23.36
C ALA A 97 -17.55 10.81 -24.48
N ASP A 98 -17.24 12.04 -24.88
CA ASP A 98 -16.34 12.41 -25.97
C ASP A 98 -14.95 12.86 -25.47
N ILE A 99 -14.64 12.76 -24.18
CA ILE A 99 -13.26 12.96 -23.70
C ILE A 99 -12.43 11.78 -24.19
N GLU A 100 -11.57 12.08 -25.15
CA GLU A 100 -10.56 11.15 -25.62
C GLU A 100 -9.49 11.01 -24.54
N ARG A 101 -9.50 9.88 -23.87
CA ARG A 101 -8.45 9.52 -22.91
C ARG A 101 -7.22 9.12 -23.67
N LYS A 102 -6.07 9.62 -23.23
CA LYS A 102 -4.87 9.56 -24.07
C LYS A 102 -3.81 8.62 -23.53
N PHE A 103 -3.87 8.29 -22.22
CA PHE A 103 -2.79 7.57 -21.57
C PHE A 103 -3.30 6.42 -20.71
N VAL A 104 -2.44 5.44 -20.55
CA VAL A 104 -2.60 4.33 -19.62
C VAL A 104 -1.39 4.29 -18.71
N ILE A 105 -1.61 4.36 -17.40
CA ILE A 105 -0.60 4.03 -16.40
C ILE A 105 -0.62 2.51 -16.25
N VAL A 106 0.48 1.86 -16.57
CA VAL A 106 0.66 0.42 -16.37
C VAL A 106 1.39 0.22 -15.05
N THR A 107 0.74 -0.52 -14.16
CA THR A 107 1.26 -0.83 -12.83
C THR A 107 1.59 -2.31 -12.74
N ASP A 108 2.52 -2.65 -11.85
CA ASP A 108 2.91 -4.04 -11.60
C ASP A 108 2.99 -4.25 -10.08
N PHE A 109 1.95 -4.89 -9.50
CA PHE A 109 1.90 -5.20 -8.07
C PHE A 109 1.65 -6.69 -7.90
N ASN A 110 2.28 -7.30 -6.92
CA ASN A 110 2.04 -8.69 -6.55
C ASN A 110 2.01 -9.65 -7.75
N ARG A 111 2.86 -9.41 -8.76
CA ARG A 111 2.93 -10.14 -10.04
C ARG A 111 1.72 -9.94 -10.96
N MET A 112 0.88 -8.97 -10.66
CA MET A 112 -0.24 -8.61 -11.52
C MET A 112 0.05 -7.31 -12.21
N THR A 113 -0.12 -7.32 -13.53
CA THR A 113 0.00 -6.13 -14.35
C THR A 113 -1.40 -5.62 -14.66
N ASN A 114 -1.67 -4.33 -14.41
CA ASN A 114 -2.93 -3.67 -14.72
C ASN A 114 -2.67 -2.33 -15.43
N GLY A 115 -3.56 -1.94 -16.33
CA GLY A 115 -3.54 -0.63 -16.97
C GLY A 115 -4.68 0.23 -16.44
N PHE A 116 -4.40 1.49 -16.13
CA PHE A 116 -5.39 2.47 -15.68
C PHE A 116 -5.51 3.61 -16.66
N LEU A 117 -6.72 3.78 -17.18
CA LEU A 117 -7.03 4.82 -18.17
C LEU A 117 -7.11 6.18 -17.49
N ILE A 118 -6.33 7.14 -18.01
CA ILE A 118 -6.28 8.53 -17.51
C ILE A 118 -6.38 9.52 -18.66
N ASP A 119 -6.73 10.78 -18.35
CA ASP A 119 -6.93 11.80 -19.39
C ASP A 119 -5.61 12.48 -19.75
N SER A 120 -4.75 12.74 -18.77
CA SER A 120 -3.43 13.31 -19.03
C SER A 120 -2.45 13.00 -17.89
N ILE A 121 -1.18 13.07 -18.23
CA ILE A 121 -0.05 12.95 -17.31
C ILE A 121 0.69 14.28 -17.27
N SER A 122 1.22 14.66 -16.10
CA SER A 122 1.99 15.89 -15.93
C SER A 122 3.47 15.55 -15.75
N ARG A 123 3.94 15.47 -14.54
CA ARG A 123 5.35 15.31 -14.21
C ARG A 123 5.57 14.44 -12.99
N ILE A 124 6.81 14.06 -12.75
CA ILE A 124 7.24 13.43 -11.51
C ILE A 124 7.56 14.53 -10.50
N HIS A 125 7.00 14.42 -9.31
CA HIS A 125 7.34 15.27 -8.18
C HIS A 125 8.16 14.47 -7.18
N ARG A 126 9.20 15.11 -6.64
CA ARG A 126 9.87 14.70 -5.41
C ARG A 126 9.30 15.50 -4.26
N ILE A 127 8.78 14.82 -3.28
CA ILE A 127 8.00 15.40 -2.18
C ILE A 127 8.62 14.93 -0.87
N SER A 128 8.95 15.89 -0.01
CA SER A 128 9.32 15.52 1.36
C SER A 128 8.12 14.94 2.09
N TRP A 129 8.35 13.92 2.90
CA TRP A 129 7.30 13.34 3.75
C TRP A 129 6.67 14.36 4.70
N GLU A 130 7.39 15.43 5.01
CA GLU A 130 6.86 16.54 5.82
C GLU A 130 5.74 17.33 5.12
N ASP A 131 5.73 17.31 3.77
CA ASP A 131 4.73 17.98 2.94
C ASP A 131 3.49 17.08 2.66
N VAL A 132 3.51 15.85 3.16
CA VAL A 132 2.42 14.87 2.95
C VAL A 132 1.39 15.00 4.07
N GLU A 133 0.16 15.35 3.70
CA GLU A 133 -0.95 15.55 4.63
C GLU A 133 -1.87 14.31 4.68
N SER A 134 -2.41 14.01 5.86
CA SER A 134 -3.36 12.90 6.01
C SER A 134 -4.72 13.24 5.37
N PRO A 135 -5.34 12.33 4.62
CA PRO A 135 -6.68 12.53 4.05
C PRO A 135 -7.75 12.86 5.09
N SER A 136 -7.63 12.36 6.32
CA SER A 136 -8.58 12.58 7.41
C SER A 136 -8.75 14.06 7.81
N GLN A 137 -7.86 14.95 7.36
CA GLN A 137 -8.00 16.39 7.55
C GLN A 137 -9.02 17.01 6.57
N PHE A 138 -9.35 16.31 5.47
CA PHE A 138 -10.15 16.84 4.37
C PHE A 138 -11.40 16.02 4.08
N LEU A 139 -11.40 14.74 4.47
CA LEU A 139 -12.43 13.76 4.11
C LEU A 139 -12.97 13.10 5.37
N GLU A 140 -14.27 12.92 5.46
CA GLU A 140 -14.89 12.14 6.52
C GLU A 140 -14.54 10.65 6.36
N ALA A 141 -14.40 9.96 7.48
CA ALA A 141 -14.05 8.53 7.48
C ALA A 141 -15.16 7.73 6.75
N GLY A 142 -14.78 7.02 5.70
CA GLY A 142 -15.67 6.15 4.90
C GLY A 142 -16.02 6.65 3.51
N GLU A 143 -15.73 7.92 3.15
CA GLU A 143 -16.11 8.44 1.82
C GLU A 143 -15.06 8.20 0.72
N ASN A 144 -13.78 7.90 1.06
CA ASN A 144 -12.75 7.63 0.06
C ASN A 144 -11.61 6.78 0.63
N ASP A 145 -11.84 5.50 0.80
CA ASP A 145 -10.83 4.53 1.28
C ASP A 145 -9.63 4.36 0.34
N CYS A 146 -9.63 4.98 -0.83
CA CYS A 146 -8.57 4.87 -1.83
C CYS A 146 -7.56 6.03 -1.84
N VAL A 147 -7.75 7.07 -1.02
CA VAL A 147 -6.80 8.19 -0.92
C VAL A 147 -5.92 7.97 0.29
N VAL A 148 -4.63 7.67 0.08
CA VAL A 148 -3.67 7.42 1.16
C VAL A 148 -3.02 8.69 1.69
N ALA A 149 -2.91 9.72 0.84
CA ALA A 149 -2.28 10.99 1.22
C ALA A 149 -2.76 12.14 0.33
N VAL A 150 -2.54 13.36 0.79
CA VAL A 150 -2.78 14.59 0.04
C VAL A 150 -1.51 15.44 0.06
N VAL A 151 -1.18 16.03 -1.08
CA VAL A 151 -0.02 16.90 -1.23
C VAL A 151 -0.44 18.24 -1.86
N ARG A 152 0.08 19.35 -1.34
CA ARG A 152 -0.08 20.67 -1.94
C ARG A 152 1.12 21.00 -2.82
N LYS A 153 0.89 21.14 -4.11
CA LYS A 153 1.95 21.49 -5.05
C LYS A 153 1.43 22.48 -6.10
N ASP A 154 2.19 23.54 -6.35
CA ASP A 154 1.87 24.56 -7.37
C ASP A 154 0.44 25.14 -7.28
N GLY A 155 -0.10 25.26 -6.06
CA GLY A 155 -1.47 25.73 -5.80
C GLY A 155 -2.57 24.69 -5.97
N ASN A 156 -2.23 23.46 -6.34
CA ASN A 156 -3.17 22.35 -6.48
C ASN A 156 -3.07 21.36 -5.31
N LEU A 157 -4.19 20.67 -5.05
CA LEU A 157 -4.23 19.52 -4.15
C LEU A 157 -4.12 18.26 -5.02
N ILE A 158 -3.05 17.50 -4.81
CA ILE A 158 -2.83 16.21 -5.46
C ILE A 158 -3.22 15.12 -4.48
N MET A 159 -4.19 14.29 -4.84
CA MET A 159 -4.63 13.14 -4.05
C MET A 159 -3.84 11.91 -4.46
N ILE A 160 -3.07 11.34 -3.55
CA ILE A 160 -2.29 10.11 -3.79
C ILE A 160 -3.22 8.92 -3.57
N LEU A 161 -3.34 8.07 -4.61
CA LEU A 161 -4.27 6.95 -4.62
C LEU A 161 -3.61 5.62 -4.23
N ASP A 162 -4.37 4.80 -3.50
CA ASP A 162 -4.08 3.40 -3.23
C ASP A 162 -4.52 2.52 -4.41
N PHE A 163 -3.62 2.28 -5.34
CA PHE A 163 -3.90 1.44 -6.51
C PHE A 163 -4.07 -0.05 -6.16
N GLU A 164 -3.53 -0.49 -5.04
CA GLU A 164 -3.69 -1.87 -4.57
C GLU A 164 -5.13 -2.10 -4.12
N ARG A 165 -5.71 -1.12 -3.43
CA ARG A 165 -7.14 -1.11 -3.07
C ARG A 165 -8.03 -1.14 -4.31
N ILE A 166 -7.71 -0.29 -5.31
CA ILE A 166 -8.46 -0.24 -6.57
C ILE A 166 -8.44 -1.60 -7.29
N ILE A 167 -7.26 -2.23 -7.38
CA ILE A 167 -7.11 -3.55 -8.01
C ILE A 167 -7.87 -4.63 -7.24
N ALA A 168 -7.85 -4.59 -5.92
CA ALA A 168 -8.57 -5.54 -5.10
C ALA A 168 -10.09 -5.48 -5.29
N ASP A 169 -10.64 -4.28 -5.41
CA ASP A 169 -12.06 -4.09 -5.68
C ASP A 169 -12.47 -4.59 -7.06
N ILE A 170 -11.61 -4.40 -8.06
CA ILE A 170 -11.88 -4.81 -9.45
C ILE A 170 -11.68 -6.32 -9.62
N ASN A 171 -10.81 -6.93 -8.83
CA ASN A 171 -10.53 -8.35 -8.91
C ASN A 171 -10.94 -9.07 -7.61
N PRO A 172 -12.22 -9.51 -7.50
CA PRO A 172 -12.73 -10.19 -6.30
C PRO A 172 -12.00 -11.49 -5.96
N GLU A 173 -11.22 -12.06 -6.89
CA GLU A 173 -10.39 -13.24 -6.60
C GLU A 173 -9.23 -12.92 -5.65
N LEU A 174 -8.88 -11.64 -5.55
CA LEU A 174 -7.92 -11.11 -4.56
C LEU A 174 -8.61 -10.65 -3.28
N SER A 175 -9.94 -10.56 -3.29
CA SER A 175 -10.68 -10.28 -2.07
C SER A 175 -10.48 -11.43 -1.08
N MET A 176 -10.35 -11.07 0.18
CA MET A 176 -9.91 -11.92 1.30
C MET A 176 -10.71 -13.20 1.54
N GLU A 177 -11.88 -13.35 0.92
CA GLU A 177 -12.73 -14.52 1.08
C GLU A 177 -12.12 -15.83 0.52
N LYS A 178 -11.14 -15.74 -0.39
CA LYS A 178 -10.45 -16.92 -0.95
C LYS A 178 -9.09 -17.22 -0.29
N TYR A 179 -8.54 -16.33 0.49
CA TYR A 179 -7.44 -16.67 1.40
C TYR A 179 -8.00 -17.27 2.70
N ASP A 180 -8.94 -18.19 2.55
CA ASP A 180 -9.17 -19.20 3.57
C ASP A 180 -7.86 -19.98 3.67
N VAL A 181 -7.00 -19.55 4.57
CA VAL A 181 -5.87 -20.35 4.99
C VAL A 181 -6.53 -21.61 5.55
N SER A 182 -6.67 -22.62 4.67
CA SER A 182 -6.95 -23.97 5.08
C SER A 182 -5.77 -24.39 5.98
N VAL A 183 -5.81 -23.90 7.20
CA VAL A 183 -5.00 -24.41 8.29
C VAL A 183 -5.34 -25.90 8.36
N ASP A 184 -4.39 -26.68 7.92
CA ASP A 184 -4.45 -28.15 7.90
C ASP A 184 -5.14 -28.62 9.17
N ARG A 185 -6.32 -29.24 9.03
CA ARG A 185 -7.23 -29.60 10.13
C ARG A 185 -6.69 -30.80 10.93
N ASN A 186 -5.52 -30.68 11.50
CA ASN A 186 -5.02 -31.53 12.56
C ASN A 186 -5.40 -30.90 13.90
N VAL A 187 -6.64 -31.12 14.31
CA VAL A 187 -7.37 -30.38 15.35
C VAL A 187 -6.67 -30.32 16.71
N ASP A 188 -5.88 -31.31 17.10
CA ASP A 188 -5.29 -31.37 18.47
C ASP A 188 -3.94 -30.61 18.61
N LEU A 189 -3.13 -30.57 17.55
CA LEU A 189 -1.89 -29.76 17.56
C LEU A 189 -2.19 -28.27 17.36
N ASN A 190 -3.24 -27.95 16.61
CA ASN A 190 -3.64 -26.58 16.32
C ASN A 190 -4.17 -25.83 17.54
N GLN A 191 -4.95 -26.45 18.43
CA GLN A 191 -5.44 -25.75 19.63
C GLN A 191 -4.28 -25.35 20.57
N ARG A 192 -3.30 -26.21 20.78
CA ARG A 192 -2.10 -25.85 21.58
C ARG A 192 -1.23 -24.79 20.91
N MET A 193 -1.14 -24.79 19.56
CA MET A 193 -0.41 -23.75 18.82
C MET A 193 -1.15 -22.42 18.81
N VAL A 194 -2.48 -22.42 18.64
CA VAL A 194 -3.31 -21.21 18.69
C VAL A 194 -3.21 -20.55 20.07
N THR A 195 -3.33 -21.31 21.16
CA THR A 195 -3.20 -20.76 22.52
C THR A 195 -1.81 -20.16 22.78
N LYS A 196 -0.76 -20.77 22.20
CA LYS A 196 0.61 -20.24 22.28
C LYS A 196 0.81 -18.99 21.43
N ARG A 197 0.07 -18.85 20.31
CA ARG A 197 0.12 -17.69 19.41
C ARG A 197 -0.73 -16.53 19.93
N GLN A 198 -1.84 -16.79 20.62
CA GLN A 198 -2.68 -15.78 21.27
C GLN A 198 -1.94 -14.96 22.35
N ALA A 199 -0.84 -15.49 22.87
CA ALA A 199 0.05 -14.76 23.77
C ALA A 199 1.09 -13.91 23.02
N ARG A 200 1.14 -13.96 21.69
CA ARG A 200 2.13 -13.27 20.87
C ARG A 200 1.53 -12.10 20.13
N THR A 201 2.22 -10.98 20.17
CA THR A 201 1.79 -9.73 19.52
C THR A 201 2.73 -9.37 18.37
N VAL A 202 2.16 -9.12 17.20
CA VAL A 202 2.87 -8.68 16.01
C VAL A 202 2.45 -7.25 15.68
N LEU A 203 3.44 -6.37 15.53
CA LEU A 203 3.22 -5.02 15.02
C LEU A 203 3.31 -5.07 13.50
N VAL A 204 2.30 -4.55 12.81
CA VAL A 204 2.21 -4.48 11.35
C VAL A 204 2.24 -3.02 10.92
N ALA A 205 3.18 -2.66 10.06
CA ALA A 205 3.31 -1.33 9.49
C ALA A 205 3.19 -1.39 7.97
N ASP A 206 2.22 -0.67 7.41
CA ASP A 206 1.93 -0.63 5.98
C ASP A 206 1.05 0.59 5.67
N ASP A 207 1.31 1.32 4.59
CA ASP A 207 0.55 2.52 4.24
C ASP A 207 -0.77 2.21 3.54
N SER A 208 -0.83 1.10 2.80
CA SER A 208 -2.06 0.62 2.19
C SER A 208 -3.01 0.05 3.25
N ALA A 209 -4.13 0.71 3.46
CA ALA A 209 -5.17 0.23 4.37
C ALA A 209 -5.66 -1.19 3.98
N PHE A 210 -5.66 -1.49 2.68
CA PHE A 210 -6.06 -2.80 2.17
C PHE A 210 -5.04 -3.88 2.52
N ILE A 211 -3.75 -3.68 2.19
CA ILE A 211 -2.68 -4.67 2.48
C ILE A 211 -2.54 -4.84 3.99
N ARG A 212 -2.57 -3.75 4.75
CA ARG A 212 -2.54 -3.78 6.21
C ARG A 212 -3.67 -4.66 6.77
N SER A 213 -4.93 -4.45 6.32
CA SER A 213 -6.07 -5.27 6.72
C SER A 213 -5.91 -6.74 6.32
N LEU A 214 -5.33 -7.02 5.15
CA LEU A 214 -5.07 -8.38 4.68
C LEU A 214 -4.08 -9.10 5.60
N ILE A 215 -2.97 -8.45 5.94
CA ILE A 215 -1.96 -8.98 6.85
C ILE A 215 -2.56 -9.17 8.25
N GLU A 216 -3.29 -8.17 8.76
CA GLU A 216 -3.97 -8.25 10.06
C GLU A 216 -4.88 -9.47 10.15
N ASN A 217 -5.80 -9.63 9.18
CA ASN A 217 -6.76 -10.72 9.19
C ASN A 217 -6.07 -12.07 9.07
N THR A 218 -5.04 -12.17 8.22
CA THR A 218 -4.24 -13.40 8.08
C THR A 218 -3.58 -13.79 9.40
N LEU A 219 -2.93 -12.84 10.06
CA LEU A 219 -2.23 -13.09 11.32
C LEU A 219 -3.21 -13.32 12.49
N ARG A 220 -4.35 -12.59 12.54
CA ARG A 220 -5.41 -12.82 13.54
C ARG A 220 -6.02 -14.21 13.36
N SER A 221 -6.29 -14.65 12.13
CA SER A 221 -6.77 -16.01 11.82
C SER A 221 -5.76 -17.07 12.23
N ALA A 222 -4.47 -16.76 12.19
CA ALA A 222 -3.40 -17.62 12.70
C ALA A 222 -3.26 -17.58 14.23
N GLY A 223 -4.00 -16.71 14.93
CA GLY A 223 -4.06 -16.63 16.40
C GLY A 223 -3.11 -15.62 17.03
N TYR A 224 -2.58 -14.65 16.27
CA TYR A 224 -1.75 -13.57 16.81
C TYR A 224 -2.57 -12.35 17.24
N ASN A 225 -2.10 -11.64 18.26
CA ASN A 225 -2.56 -10.28 18.53
C ASN A 225 -1.85 -9.31 17.57
N ILE A 226 -2.58 -8.29 17.08
CA ILE A 226 -2.03 -7.38 16.06
C ILE A 226 -2.16 -5.94 16.52
N ILE A 227 -1.05 -5.21 16.37
CA ILE A 227 -0.97 -3.76 16.47
C ILE A 227 -0.72 -3.25 15.06
N ALA A 228 -1.68 -2.50 14.50
CA ALA A 228 -1.59 -1.98 13.15
C ALA A 228 -1.13 -0.52 13.15
N CYS A 229 -0.19 -0.19 12.27
CA CYS A 229 0.37 1.14 12.08
C CYS A 229 0.35 1.48 10.59
N LYS A 230 0.09 2.73 10.26
CA LYS A 230 -0.04 3.19 8.87
C LYS A 230 1.28 3.62 8.22
N ASP A 231 2.33 3.77 9.03
CA ASP A 231 3.67 4.15 8.58
C ASP A 231 4.72 3.77 9.63
N GLY A 232 5.99 3.81 9.24
CA GLY A 232 7.09 3.49 10.14
C GLY A 232 7.25 4.47 11.31
N GLY A 233 6.75 5.70 11.17
CA GLY A 233 6.75 6.70 12.23
C GLY A 233 5.78 6.30 13.35
N GLU A 234 4.54 5.96 13.01
CA GLU A 234 3.54 5.46 13.97
C GLU A 234 4.02 4.17 14.65
N ALA A 235 4.65 3.28 13.89
CA ALA A 235 5.24 2.05 14.44
C ALA A 235 6.32 2.36 15.48
N LEU A 236 7.21 3.29 15.20
CA LEU A 236 8.27 3.69 16.13
C LEU A 236 7.69 4.38 17.38
N GLU A 237 6.69 5.26 17.22
CA GLU A 237 6.02 5.91 18.36
C GLU A 237 5.39 4.88 19.30
N LYS A 238 4.71 3.86 18.75
CA LYS A 238 4.13 2.75 19.54
C LYS A 238 5.20 1.95 20.27
N LEU A 239 6.30 1.64 19.63
CA LEU A 239 7.41 0.92 20.26
C LEU A 239 8.03 1.71 21.40
N VAL A 240 8.21 3.04 21.24
CA VAL A 240 8.71 3.92 22.29
C VAL A 240 7.74 4.01 23.47
N GLU A 241 6.43 4.03 23.20
CA GLU A 241 5.40 3.98 24.24
C GLU A 241 5.53 2.68 25.06
N PHE A 242 5.62 1.53 24.40
CA PHE A 242 5.79 0.23 25.08
C PHE A 242 7.13 0.11 25.82
N GLU A 243 8.21 0.64 25.26
CA GLU A 243 9.50 0.66 25.94
C GLU A 243 9.44 1.42 27.27
N LYS A 244 8.71 2.55 27.28
CA LYS A 244 8.50 3.31 28.52
C LYS A 244 7.74 2.49 29.56
N ILE A 245 6.63 1.87 29.18
CA ILE A 245 5.82 1.03 30.06
C ILE A 245 6.65 -0.17 30.55
N ALA A 246 7.37 -0.84 29.65
CA ALA A 246 8.22 -1.98 30.00
C ALA A 246 9.29 -1.63 31.04
N LYS A 247 9.90 -0.43 30.92
CA LYS A 247 10.87 0.07 31.91
C LYS A 247 10.22 0.39 33.26
N GLU A 248 9.02 0.97 33.25
CA GLU A 248 8.26 1.28 34.47
C GLU A 248 7.83 0.02 35.21
N GLU A 249 7.44 -1.02 34.48
CA GLU A 249 7.00 -2.32 35.03
C GLU A 249 8.15 -3.30 35.29
N GLY A 250 9.36 -3.00 34.81
CA GLY A 250 10.52 -3.87 34.95
C GLY A 250 10.46 -5.17 34.15
N VAL A 251 9.74 -5.16 33.02
CA VAL A 251 9.56 -6.30 32.11
C VAL A 251 10.25 -6.06 30.76
N PRO A 252 10.58 -7.10 29.99
CA PRO A 252 11.15 -6.93 28.67
C PRO A 252 10.12 -6.41 27.67
N ILE A 253 10.56 -5.70 26.64
CA ILE A 253 9.69 -5.18 25.56
C ILE A 253 8.93 -6.30 24.83
N THR A 254 9.43 -7.51 24.84
CA THR A 254 8.79 -8.69 24.24
C THR A 254 7.49 -9.12 24.93
N GLU A 255 7.17 -8.58 26.10
CA GLU A 255 5.83 -8.74 26.69
C GLU A 255 4.76 -7.93 25.94
N PHE A 256 5.16 -6.91 25.18
CA PHE A 256 4.26 -6.03 24.41
C PHE A 256 4.27 -6.33 22.92
N VAL A 257 5.45 -6.58 22.34
CA VAL A 257 5.63 -6.86 20.90
C VAL A 257 6.69 -7.94 20.71
N ASP A 258 6.30 -9.03 20.07
CA ASP A 258 7.20 -10.16 19.78
C ASP A 258 7.91 -10.05 18.43
N ALA A 259 7.27 -9.43 17.44
CA ALA A 259 7.79 -9.29 16.08
C ALA A 259 7.17 -8.10 15.37
N ILE A 260 7.84 -7.66 14.32
CA ILE A 260 7.38 -6.58 13.43
C ILE A 260 7.26 -7.15 12.02
N VAL A 261 6.19 -6.79 11.32
CA VAL A 261 6.01 -6.98 9.87
C VAL A 261 5.87 -5.60 9.27
N SER A 262 6.79 -5.22 8.37
CA SER A 262 6.84 -3.87 7.82
C SER A 262 6.91 -3.90 6.31
N ASP A 263 6.11 -3.10 5.64
CA ASP A 263 6.35 -2.76 4.25
C ASP A 263 7.67 -1.98 4.13
N VAL A 264 8.30 -2.09 2.97
CA VAL A 264 9.53 -1.37 2.63
C VAL A 264 9.21 0.08 2.31
N GLU A 265 8.14 0.34 1.55
CA GLU A 265 7.81 1.67 1.03
C GLU A 265 6.61 2.27 1.75
N MET A 266 6.86 3.10 2.74
CA MET A 266 5.82 3.79 3.51
C MET A 266 6.09 5.30 3.59
N PRO A 267 5.02 6.12 3.73
CA PRO A 267 5.13 7.55 3.99
C PRO A 267 5.83 7.87 5.32
N LYS A 268 6.39 9.09 5.42
CA LYS A 268 7.06 9.68 6.58
C LYS A 268 8.29 8.93 7.07
N MET A 269 8.19 7.63 7.27
CA MET A 269 9.28 6.74 7.63
C MET A 269 9.09 5.42 6.90
N ASP A 270 9.95 5.15 5.94
CA ASP A 270 9.99 3.88 5.23
C ASP A 270 10.46 2.73 6.13
N GLY A 271 10.20 1.48 5.70
CA GLY A 271 10.53 0.31 6.50
C GLY A 271 12.04 0.12 6.70
N MET A 272 12.87 0.56 5.77
CA MET A 272 14.34 0.47 5.91
C MET A 272 14.85 1.47 6.95
N HIS A 273 14.27 2.67 7.00
CA HIS A 273 14.53 3.65 8.04
C HIS A 273 14.11 3.14 9.43
N LEU A 274 12.91 2.57 9.50
CA LEU A 274 12.41 1.92 10.73
C LEU A 274 13.38 0.82 11.18
N LEU A 275 13.75 -0.09 10.27
CA LEU A 275 14.70 -1.16 10.54
C LEU A 275 16.02 -0.62 11.10
N LYS A 276 16.59 0.40 10.46
CA LYS A 276 17.85 1.02 10.92
C LYS A 276 17.70 1.59 12.33
N ARG A 277 16.64 2.37 12.60
CA ARG A 277 16.36 2.93 13.93
C ARG A 277 16.27 1.85 14.99
N LEU A 278 15.64 0.73 14.69
CA LEU A 278 15.48 -0.38 15.62
C LEU A 278 16.80 -1.13 15.84
N ARG A 279 17.64 -1.30 14.81
CA ARG A 279 18.95 -1.96 14.97
C ARG A 279 19.98 -1.08 15.71
N ASP A 280 19.85 0.23 15.62
CA ASP A 280 20.71 1.19 16.33
C ASP A 280 20.33 1.32 17.83
N ASN A 281 19.22 0.73 18.27
CA ASN A 281 18.75 0.78 19.65
C ASN A 281 18.83 -0.60 20.32
N GLU A 282 19.59 -0.71 21.41
CA GLU A 282 19.84 -1.97 22.14
C GLU A 282 18.54 -2.68 22.57
N THR A 283 17.46 -1.93 22.87
CA THR A 283 16.16 -2.49 23.27
C THR A 283 15.51 -3.31 22.17
N TYR A 284 15.69 -2.91 20.91
CA TYR A 284 15.01 -3.53 19.76
C TYR A 284 15.96 -4.35 18.86
N GLN A 285 17.27 -4.32 19.13
CA GLN A 285 18.30 -4.89 18.25
C GLN A 285 18.05 -6.36 17.91
N SER A 286 17.52 -7.14 18.85
CA SER A 286 17.21 -8.57 18.67
C SER A 286 15.77 -8.85 18.25
N MET A 287 14.92 -7.82 18.11
CA MET A 287 13.50 -8.01 17.76
C MET A 287 13.38 -8.55 16.33
N PRO A 288 12.61 -9.63 16.11
CA PRO A 288 12.38 -10.16 14.78
C PRO A 288 11.63 -9.13 13.92
N ILE A 289 12.17 -8.86 12.72
CA ILE A 289 11.53 -7.98 11.75
C ILE A 289 11.44 -8.70 10.42
N VAL A 290 10.25 -8.78 9.86
CA VAL A 290 9.98 -9.27 8.50
C VAL A 290 9.69 -8.06 7.64
N MET A 291 10.53 -7.87 6.63
CA MET A 291 10.30 -6.84 5.60
C MET A 291 9.59 -7.50 4.42
N PHE A 292 8.61 -6.83 3.86
CA PHE A 292 7.98 -7.26 2.62
C PHE A 292 7.86 -6.07 1.67
N SER A 293 7.67 -6.33 0.39
CA SER A 293 7.43 -5.34 -0.63
C SER A 293 6.38 -5.86 -1.58
N SER A 294 5.49 -5.00 -1.98
CA SER A 294 4.50 -5.27 -3.04
C SER A 294 5.11 -5.30 -4.45
N LEU A 295 6.38 -4.93 -4.58
CA LEU A 295 7.14 -4.90 -5.84
C LEU A 295 7.75 -6.25 -6.19
#